data_1014ac61f0232884d5d9fcfef23113ab
#
_entry.id   1014ac61f0232884d5d9fcfef23113ab
#
_cell.length_a   1.000
_cell.length_b   1.000
_cell.length_c   1.000
_cell.angle_alpha   90.00
_cell.angle_beta   90.00
_cell.angle_gamma   90.00
#
_symmetry.space_group_name_H-M   'P 1'
#
loop_
_entity.id
_entity.type
_entity.pdbx_description
1 polymer ?
#
loop_
_entity_poly.entity_id
_entity_poly.type
_entity_poly.pdbx_seq_one_letter_code
_entity_poly.pdbx_strand_id
1 'polypeptide(L)'
;MNARVSILAIVVLGMCGMALAQAQVEPAGNGMLAFSASGANEFAFDTGVLKGKLRADGKSRGLSSVVHLPTGATLDSSMGLFGHYRVFSSNKRYGTAAWDWPSEAKLRRDGSVEVRWPSAEDRPFELRAVYRWAAPNTLDLETSMQAKTNLAKFESFLASYFAEGFTNSCVYAQSTAQLGLEAADRNYGIWQAFPRDDEVVSIIQDGRWKILPNPVDWVIRPHLAKPLGVRRCPANGVSVLLMSPPQDCFAVLTPFEAEPHRSLYLSLFGKDLKTGESARARARLMVVSKLQDAEIMAAYESYLREISSK
;
A
#
# COMPACT_ATOMS: atom_id res chain seq x y z
N MET A 1 -54.97 -49.21 -36.75
CA MET A 1 -54.52 -47.86 -37.11
C MET A 1 -54.01 -47.20 -35.82
N ASN A 2 -52.70 -47.29 -35.54
CA ASN A 2 -52.09 -46.75 -34.34
C ASN A 2 -51.18 -45.59 -34.79
N ALA A 3 -51.56 -44.37 -34.45
CA ALA A 3 -50.73 -43.17 -34.65
C ALA A 3 -49.75 -43.01 -33.49
N ARG A 4 -48.45 -43.07 -33.78
CA ARG A 4 -47.37 -42.74 -32.84
C ARG A 4 -47.13 -41.23 -32.91
N VAL A 5 -47.34 -40.55 -31.80
CA VAL A 5 -46.96 -39.16 -31.58
C VAL A 5 -45.51 -39.16 -31.06
N SER A 6 -44.58 -38.61 -31.86
CA SER A 6 -43.19 -38.35 -31.43
C SER A 6 -43.10 -36.97 -30.79
N ILE A 7 -42.74 -36.94 -29.53
CA ILE A 7 -42.45 -35.70 -28.78
C ILE A 7 -40.99 -35.35 -29.02
N LEU A 8 -40.73 -34.21 -29.70
CA LEU A 8 -39.41 -33.64 -29.91
C LEU A 8 -39.08 -32.78 -28.69
N ALA A 9 -38.15 -33.22 -27.85
CA ALA A 9 -37.64 -32.41 -26.75
C ALA A 9 -36.57 -31.43 -27.27
N ILE A 10 -36.85 -30.13 -27.26
CA ILE A 10 -35.90 -29.08 -27.55
C ILE A 10 -35.15 -28.76 -26.26
N VAL A 11 -33.88 -29.18 -26.19
CA VAL A 11 -32.94 -28.75 -25.12
C VAL A 11 -32.42 -27.37 -25.49
N VAL A 12 -32.91 -26.34 -24.80
CA VAL A 12 -32.35 -25.01 -24.86
C VAL A 12 -31.14 -24.93 -23.93
N LEU A 13 -29.94 -25.03 -24.47
CA LEU A 13 -28.71 -24.70 -23.74
C LEU A 13 -28.69 -23.20 -23.50
N GLY A 14 -29.03 -22.78 -22.29
CA GLY A 14 -28.81 -21.42 -21.83
C GLY A 14 -27.30 -21.16 -21.65
N MET A 15 -26.66 -20.49 -22.60
CA MET A 15 -25.33 -19.92 -22.38
C MET A 15 -25.47 -18.76 -21.38
N CYS A 16 -25.17 -19.07 -20.11
CA CYS A 16 -24.99 -18.07 -19.09
C CYS A 16 -23.68 -17.31 -19.39
N GLY A 17 -23.77 -16.22 -20.13
CA GLY A 17 -22.68 -15.31 -20.34
C GLY A 17 -22.35 -14.65 -19.01
N MET A 18 -21.25 -15.08 -18.35
CA MET A 18 -20.64 -14.33 -17.27
C MET A 18 -20.11 -13.03 -17.88
N ALA A 19 -20.89 -11.95 -17.75
CA ALA A 19 -20.40 -10.61 -17.94
C ALA A 19 -19.32 -10.38 -16.86
N LEU A 20 -18.05 -10.40 -17.24
CA LEU A 20 -16.96 -9.90 -16.43
C LEU A 20 -17.28 -8.43 -16.15
N ALA A 21 -17.68 -8.12 -14.91
CA ALA A 21 -17.77 -6.76 -14.44
C ALA A 21 -16.37 -6.13 -14.59
N GLN A 22 -16.21 -5.31 -15.60
CA GLN A 22 -15.02 -4.47 -15.73
C GLN A 22 -15.09 -3.47 -14.59
N ALA A 23 -14.07 -3.47 -13.70
CA ALA A 23 -13.88 -2.41 -12.74
C ALA A 23 -14.04 -1.08 -13.47
N GLN A 24 -14.98 -0.24 -13.01
CA GLN A 24 -15.23 1.05 -13.65
C GLN A 24 -13.95 1.87 -13.57
N VAL A 25 -13.22 1.94 -14.68
CA VAL A 25 -12.11 2.88 -14.86
C VAL A 25 -12.76 4.25 -14.85
N GLU A 26 -12.49 5.03 -13.83
CA GLU A 26 -12.90 6.44 -13.75
C GLU A 26 -12.53 7.13 -15.08
N PRO A 27 -13.41 7.95 -15.67
CA PRO A 27 -13.10 8.60 -16.94
C PRO A 27 -11.81 9.42 -16.78
N ALA A 28 -10.87 9.23 -17.68
CA ALA A 28 -9.62 9.97 -17.71
C ALA A 28 -9.92 11.46 -17.81
N GLY A 29 -9.74 12.18 -16.70
CA GLY A 29 -9.72 13.64 -16.72
C GLY A 29 -8.55 14.14 -17.56
N ASN A 30 -8.56 15.42 -17.94
CA ASN A 30 -7.48 16.08 -18.72
C ASN A 30 -6.15 16.24 -17.94
N GLY A 31 -5.94 15.45 -16.87
CA GLY A 31 -4.75 15.51 -16.03
C GLY A 31 -3.54 14.81 -16.67
N MET A 32 -2.36 15.27 -16.28
CA MET A 32 -1.10 14.67 -16.70
C MET A 32 -0.68 13.58 -15.71
N LEU A 33 -0.27 12.41 -16.21
CA LEU A 33 0.31 11.33 -15.39
C LEU A 33 1.78 11.63 -15.05
N ALA A 34 2.03 12.83 -14.49
CA ALA A 34 3.35 13.30 -14.13
C ALA A 34 3.29 14.20 -12.89
N PHE A 35 4.37 14.21 -12.14
CA PHE A 35 4.62 15.24 -11.16
C PHE A 35 5.21 16.50 -11.83
N SER A 36 5.01 17.66 -11.22
CA SER A 36 5.60 18.93 -11.62
C SER A 36 6.19 19.64 -10.39
N ALA A 37 7.34 20.29 -10.53
CA ALA A 37 7.92 21.05 -9.45
C ALA A 37 6.99 22.21 -9.04
N SER A 38 6.68 22.33 -7.76
CA SER A 38 5.80 23.37 -7.20
C SER A 38 6.43 24.18 -6.08
N GLY A 39 7.65 23.82 -5.67
CA GLY A 39 8.44 24.49 -4.63
C GLY A 39 9.78 23.78 -4.44
N ALA A 40 10.55 24.20 -3.46
CA ALA A 40 11.76 23.49 -3.07
C ALA A 40 11.39 22.11 -2.52
N ASN A 41 11.73 21.04 -3.26
CA ASN A 41 11.43 19.66 -2.90
C ASN A 41 9.92 19.35 -2.70
N GLU A 42 9.03 20.14 -3.28
CA GLU A 42 7.62 19.85 -3.41
C GLU A 42 7.25 19.61 -4.89
N PHE A 43 6.45 18.59 -5.13
CA PHE A 43 6.04 18.19 -6.48
C PHE A 43 4.52 18.04 -6.51
N ALA A 44 3.85 18.93 -7.23
CA ALA A 44 2.41 18.89 -7.43
C ALA A 44 2.03 17.82 -8.44
N PHE A 45 0.82 17.33 -8.32
CA PHE A 45 0.16 16.49 -9.31
C PHE A 45 -1.32 16.85 -9.45
N ASP A 46 -1.83 16.70 -10.66
CA ASP A 46 -3.25 16.73 -10.99
C ASP A 46 -3.47 15.73 -12.12
N THR A 47 -3.95 14.55 -11.76
CA THR A 47 -4.17 13.45 -12.69
C THR A 47 -5.56 13.49 -13.35
N GLY A 48 -6.37 14.48 -12.98
CA GLY A 48 -7.79 14.54 -13.35
C GLY A 48 -8.71 13.69 -12.47
N VAL A 49 -8.15 12.78 -11.67
CA VAL A 49 -8.85 11.98 -10.65
C VAL A 49 -8.34 12.31 -9.26
N LEU A 50 -7.03 12.45 -9.12
CA LEU A 50 -6.36 12.81 -7.86
C LEU A 50 -5.58 14.11 -8.05
N LYS A 51 -5.66 14.99 -7.06
CA LYS A 51 -4.89 16.22 -6.99
C LYS A 51 -4.23 16.35 -5.62
N GLY A 52 -3.00 16.86 -5.60
CA GLY A 52 -2.24 17.02 -4.36
C GLY A 52 -0.78 17.30 -4.63
N LYS A 53 0.07 16.91 -3.68
CA LYS A 53 1.51 17.07 -3.81
C LYS A 53 2.29 15.94 -3.12
N LEU A 54 3.49 15.68 -3.59
CA LEU A 54 4.50 14.88 -2.93
C LEU A 54 5.46 15.85 -2.19
N ARG A 55 5.67 15.61 -0.91
CA ARG A 55 6.57 16.39 -0.06
C ARG A 55 7.83 15.61 0.25
N ALA A 56 8.97 16.18 -0.09
CA ALA A 56 10.27 15.54 0.04
C ALA A 56 11.37 16.49 0.60
N ASP A 57 10.98 17.53 1.31
CA ASP A 57 11.84 18.60 1.79
C ASP A 57 12.34 18.37 3.23
N GLY A 58 13.22 17.41 3.44
CA GLY A 58 13.73 17.09 4.78
C GLY A 58 12.71 16.47 5.72
N LYS A 59 11.45 16.38 5.29
CA LYS A 59 10.35 15.66 5.95
C LYS A 59 9.50 14.97 4.88
N SER A 60 10.11 14.02 4.20
CA SER A 60 9.46 13.31 3.09
C SER A 60 8.34 12.39 3.58
N ARG A 61 7.14 12.97 3.75
CA ARG A 61 5.94 12.26 4.24
C ARG A 61 5.14 11.56 3.15
N GLY A 62 5.67 11.50 1.92
CA GLY A 62 4.92 10.97 0.79
C GLY A 62 3.89 11.95 0.23
N LEU A 63 2.74 11.44 -0.22
CA LEU A 63 1.67 12.28 -0.75
C LEU A 63 0.97 13.06 0.35
N SER A 64 0.62 14.31 0.09
CA SER A 64 -0.08 15.19 1.03
C SER A 64 -1.07 16.11 0.33
N SER A 65 -2.08 16.57 1.08
CA SER A 65 -3.20 17.37 0.57
C SER A 65 -3.88 16.70 -0.63
N VAL A 66 -4.07 15.39 -0.53
CA VAL A 66 -4.61 14.57 -1.61
C VAL A 66 -6.13 14.66 -1.62
N VAL A 67 -6.67 15.11 -2.74
CA VAL A 67 -8.12 15.21 -2.96
C VAL A 67 -8.51 14.26 -4.10
N HIS A 68 -9.54 13.46 -3.86
CA HIS A 68 -10.21 12.68 -4.89
C HIS A 68 -11.23 13.57 -5.58
N LEU A 69 -10.91 14.06 -6.79
CA LEU A 69 -11.68 15.09 -7.50
C LEU A 69 -13.14 14.71 -7.75
N PRO A 70 -13.48 13.45 -8.16
CA PRO A 70 -14.86 13.08 -8.42
C PRO A 70 -15.80 13.20 -7.21
N THR A 71 -15.28 13.04 -5.98
CA THR A 71 -16.10 13.13 -4.75
C THR A 71 -15.78 14.35 -3.89
N GLY A 72 -14.71 15.09 -4.18
CA GLY A 72 -14.19 16.16 -3.34
C GLY A 72 -13.58 15.67 -2.01
N ALA A 73 -13.42 14.35 -1.82
CA ALA A 73 -12.92 13.78 -0.57
C ALA A 73 -11.43 14.05 -0.38
N THR A 74 -11.05 14.57 0.80
CA THR A 74 -9.65 14.56 1.26
C THR A 74 -9.30 13.16 1.68
N LEU A 75 -8.15 12.64 1.20
CA LEU A 75 -7.74 11.26 1.46
C LEU A 75 -6.79 11.14 2.65
N ASP A 76 -5.89 12.10 2.83
CA ASP A 76 -4.81 12.05 3.81
C ASP A 76 -5.08 12.90 5.05
N SER A 77 -4.42 12.53 6.15
CA SER A 77 -4.21 13.38 7.31
C SER A 77 -2.89 14.14 7.20
N SER A 78 -2.56 14.94 8.22
CA SER A 78 -1.32 15.74 8.29
C SER A 78 -0.02 14.92 8.18
N MET A 79 -0.09 13.58 8.35
CA MET A 79 1.05 12.65 8.27
C MET A 79 1.31 12.13 6.85
N GLY A 80 0.39 12.37 5.90
CA GLY A 80 0.52 11.98 4.49
C GLY A 80 0.26 10.51 4.18
N LEU A 81 0.30 10.18 2.89
CA LEU A 81 0.13 8.82 2.37
C LEU A 81 1.41 8.32 1.72
N PHE A 82 1.67 7.02 1.87
CA PHE A 82 2.70 6.31 1.11
C PHE A 82 4.12 6.86 1.35
N GLY A 83 4.40 7.22 2.60
CA GLY A 83 5.69 7.72 3.06
C GLY A 83 6.45 6.69 3.90
N HIS A 84 7.79 6.65 3.77
CA HIS A 84 8.64 5.85 4.64
C HIS A 84 8.65 6.44 6.04
N TYR A 85 8.30 5.62 7.04
CA TYR A 85 8.17 6.07 8.43
C TYR A 85 9.28 5.49 9.30
N ARG A 86 9.10 4.28 9.83
CA ARG A 86 10.10 3.63 10.67
C ARG A 86 10.99 2.73 9.84
N VAL A 87 12.28 2.73 10.15
CA VAL A 87 13.23 1.81 9.52
C VAL A 87 13.94 1.05 10.62
N PHE A 88 14.07 -0.26 10.44
CA PHE A 88 14.61 -1.17 11.43
C PHE A 88 15.61 -2.17 10.84
N SER A 89 16.46 -2.69 11.69
CA SER A 89 17.04 -4.04 11.61
C SER A 89 16.82 -4.72 12.96
N SER A 90 17.17 -5.99 13.13
CA SER A 90 16.92 -6.73 14.38
C SER A 90 17.28 -5.92 15.62
N ASN A 91 16.34 -5.74 16.50
CA ASN A 91 16.49 -4.97 17.76
C ASN A 91 17.06 -3.54 17.60
N LYS A 92 17.03 -2.98 16.40
CA LYS A 92 17.53 -1.64 16.14
C LYS A 92 16.52 -0.82 15.36
N ARG A 93 16.26 0.41 15.82
CA ARG A 93 15.51 1.43 15.13
C ARG A 93 16.46 2.54 14.67
N TYR A 94 16.32 2.98 13.44
CA TYR A 94 17.14 4.05 12.86
C TYR A 94 16.44 5.41 13.00
N GLY A 95 16.79 6.15 14.04
CA GLY A 95 16.18 7.44 14.36
C GLY A 95 14.70 7.34 14.72
N THR A 96 14.01 8.48 14.74
CA THR A 96 12.59 8.56 15.07
C THR A 96 11.72 8.14 13.88
N ALA A 97 12.00 8.71 12.70
CA ALA A 97 11.26 8.46 11.47
C ALA A 97 12.11 8.81 10.25
N ALA A 98 11.96 8.07 9.17
CA ALA A 98 12.66 8.35 7.91
C ALA A 98 12.24 9.70 7.30
N TRP A 99 11.03 10.14 7.55
CA TRP A 99 10.56 11.46 7.10
C TRP A 99 11.22 12.65 7.81
N ASP A 100 11.97 12.42 8.91
CA ASP A 100 12.77 13.46 9.59
C ASP A 100 14.23 13.48 9.12
N TRP A 101 14.64 12.49 8.31
CA TRP A 101 16.00 12.41 7.81
C TRP A 101 16.23 13.43 6.67
N PRO A 102 17.44 13.96 6.54
CA PRO A 102 17.81 14.68 5.34
C PRO A 102 17.54 13.85 4.09
N SER A 103 16.89 14.46 3.11
CA SER A 103 16.57 13.80 1.84
C SER A 103 16.83 14.74 0.67
N GLU A 104 17.10 14.16 -0.48
CA GLU A 104 17.27 14.82 -1.77
C GLU A 104 16.14 14.36 -2.68
N ALA A 105 15.47 15.27 -3.38
CA ALA A 105 14.41 14.90 -4.29
C ALA A 105 14.68 15.42 -5.70
N LYS A 106 14.31 14.63 -6.69
CA LYS A 106 14.54 14.92 -8.10
C LYS A 106 13.32 14.54 -8.94
N LEU A 107 12.80 15.53 -9.67
CA LEU A 107 11.88 15.28 -10.77
C LEU A 107 12.65 14.66 -11.95
N ARG A 108 12.21 13.50 -12.40
CA ARG A 108 12.79 12.78 -13.51
C ARG A 108 12.16 13.21 -14.84
N ARG A 109 12.81 12.91 -15.98
CA ARG A 109 12.33 13.25 -17.32
C ARG A 109 11.00 12.55 -17.67
N ASP A 110 10.74 11.40 -17.06
CA ASP A 110 9.50 10.63 -17.26
C ASP A 110 8.35 11.10 -16.36
N GLY A 111 8.50 12.23 -15.67
CA GLY A 111 7.49 12.78 -14.76
C GLY A 111 7.41 12.08 -13.40
N SER A 112 8.23 11.08 -13.12
CA SER A 112 8.34 10.47 -11.79
C SER A 112 9.22 11.32 -10.87
N VAL A 113 9.07 11.12 -9.54
CA VAL A 113 9.92 11.75 -8.53
C VAL A 113 10.75 10.70 -7.82
N GLU A 114 12.05 10.90 -7.79
CA GLU A 114 12.97 10.15 -6.95
C GLU A 114 13.25 10.92 -5.67
N VAL A 115 13.12 10.24 -4.52
CA VAL A 115 13.56 10.72 -3.22
C VAL A 115 14.68 9.81 -2.73
N ARG A 116 15.78 10.40 -2.30
CA ARG A 116 16.95 9.69 -1.80
C ARG A 116 17.27 10.15 -0.38
N TRP A 117 17.48 9.20 0.51
CA TRP A 117 18.01 9.40 1.85
C TRP A 117 19.44 8.85 1.88
N PRO A 118 20.46 9.72 1.87
CA PRO A 118 21.85 9.28 1.90
C PRO A 118 22.18 8.48 3.16
N SER A 119 23.15 7.59 3.05
CA SER A 119 23.70 6.89 4.22
C SER A 119 24.36 7.91 5.18
N ALA A 120 24.30 7.61 6.47
CA ALA A 120 24.95 8.37 7.53
C ALA A 120 25.54 7.40 8.55
N GLU A 121 26.32 7.89 9.49
CA GLU A 121 26.95 7.05 10.52
C GLU A 121 25.90 6.29 11.34
N ASP A 122 24.83 6.96 11.72
CA ASP A 122 23.67 6.38 12.46
C ASP A 122 22.76 5.51 11.58
N ARG A 123 22.87 5.63 10.25
CA ARG A 123 22.06 4.94 9.22
C ARG A 123 22.99 4.38 8.13
N PRO A 124 23.63 3.23 8.34
CA PRO A 124 24.60 2.67 7.42
C PRO A 124 23.98 1.98 6.22
N PHE A 125 23.08 2.69 5.54
CA PHE A 125 22.45 2.30 4.28
C PHE A 125 21.96 3.55 3.55
N GLU A 126 21.86 3.46 2.23
CA GLU A 126 21.16 4.44 1.40
C GLU A 126 19.76 3.89 1.11
N LEU A 127 18.74 4.73 1.21
CA LEU A 127 17.36 4.43 0.83
C LEU A 127 16.95 5.34 -0.31
N ARG A 128 16.22 4.79 -1.29
CA ARG A 128 15.64 5.54 -2.41
C ARG A 128 14.20 5.11 -2.62
N ALA A 129 13.35 6.06 -3.02
CA ALA A 129 11.97 5.83 -3.38
C ALA A 129 11.67 6.55 -4.71
N VAL A 130 11.06 5.85 -5.66
CA VAL A 130 10.62 6.41 -6.94
C VAL A 130 9.11 6.33 -7.01
N TYR A 131 8.47 7.49 -7.05
CA TYR A 131 7.01 7.64 -7.16
C TYR A 131 6.65 7.90 -8.61
N ARG A 132 5.75 7.08 -9.18
CA ARG A 132 5.32 7.18 -10.59
C ARG A 132 3.83 6.92 -10.71
N TRP A 133 3.13 7.78 -11.41
CA TRP A 133 1.73 7.56 -11.78
C TRP A 133 1.64 6.46 -12.84
N ALA A 134 0.88 5.39 -12.55
CA ALA A 134 0.59 4.30 -13.46
C ALA A 134 -0.75 4.50 -14.17
N ALA A 135 -1.71 5.15 -13.49
CA ALA A 135 -3.02 5.54 -14.00
C ALA A 135 -3.52 6.78 -13.23
N PRO A 136 -4.59 7.47 -13.64
CA PRO A 136 -5.08 8.67 -12.97
C PRO A 136 -5.41 8.47 -11.49
N ASN A 137 -5.78 7.26 -11.09
CA ASN A 137 -6.10 6.87 -9.72
C ASN A 137 -5.05 5.95 -9.08
N THR A 138 -3.89 5.74 -9.72
CA THR A 138 -2.94 4.70 -9.33
C THR A 138 -1.51 5.21 -9.32
N LEU A 139 -0.87 5.13 -8.15
CA LEU A 139 0.53 5.49 -7.94
C LEU A 139 1.36 4.24 -7.62
N ASP A 140 2.43 4.04 -8.37
CA ASP A 140 3.47 3.04 -8.10
C ASP A 140 4.61 3.65 -7.30
N LEU A 141 5.11 2.89 -6.35
CA LEU A 141 6.32 3.16 -5.59
C LEU A 141 7.31 2.00 -5.78
N GLU A 142 8.51 2.36 -6.18
CA GLU A 142 9.65 1.47 -6.12
C GLU A 142 10.63 1.97 -5.08
N THR A 143 10.88 1.16 -4.07
CA THR A 143 11.86 1.44 -3.02
C THR A 143 13.09 0.56 -3.23
N SER A 144 14.28 1.14 -3.22
CA SER A 144 15.55 0.43 -3.21
C SER A 144 16.40 0.86 -2.04
N MET A 145 17.20 -0.06 -1.52
CA MET A 145 18.16 0.23 -0.48
C MET A 145 19.50 -0.41 -0.80
N GLN A 146 20.59 0.21 -0.34
CA GLN A 146 21.93 -0.32 -0.42
C GLN A 146 22.57 -0.34 0.97
N ALA A 147 22.91 -1.53 1.46
CA ALA A 147 23.55 -1.73 2.76
C ALA A 147 25.02 -1.30 2.74
N LYS A 148 25.46 -0.53 3.73
CA LYS A 148 26.86 -0.14 3.95
C LYS A 148 27.53 -0.97 5.07
N THR A 149 26.75 -1.77 5.76
CA THR A 149 27.15 -2.78 6.74
C THR A 149 26.18 -3.96 6.67
N ASN A 150 26.46 -5.03 7.39
CA ASN A 150 25.50 -6.12 7.52
C ASN A 150 24.26 -5.67 8.29
N LEU A 151 23.08 -5.92 7.75
CA LEU A 151 21.79 -5.56 8.33
C LEU A 151 20.96 -6.83 8.45
N ALA A 152 20.61 -7.22 9.67
CA ALA A 152 19.73 -8.37 9.91
C ALA A 152 18.27 -7.98 9.89
N LYS A 153 17.42 -8.72 9.18
CA LYS A 153 15.96 -8.54 9.12
C LYS A 153 15.56 -7.08 8.81
N PHE A 154 16.22 -6.48 7.82
CA PHE A 154 16.00 -5.08 7.45
C PHE A 154 14.55 -4.83 7.07
N GLU A 155 13.96 -3.78 7.62
CA GLU A 155 12.58 -3.36 7.39
C GLU A 155 12.52 -1.87 7.07
N SER A 156 11.76 -1.50 6.04
CA SER A 156 11.28 -0.14 5.84
C SER A 156 9.76 -0.11 5.91
N PHE A 157 9.24 0.57 6.91
CA PHE A 157 7.81 0.65 7.20
C PHE A 157 7.18 1.78 6.39
N LEU A 158 6.41 1.41 5.37
CA LEU A 158 5.71 2.34 4.50
C LEU A 158 4.35 2.67 5.08
N ALA A 159 4.12 3.94 5.43
CA ALA A 159 2.96 4.40 6.16
C ALA A 159 2.00 5.22 5.31
N SER A 160 0.71 5.04 5.54
CA SER A 160 -0.35 5.88 4.99
C SER A 160 -1.31 6.26 6.11
N TYR A 161 -1.53 7.56 6.29
CA TYR A 161 -2.40 8.13 7.31
C TYR A 161 -3.58 8.83 6.64
N PHE A 162 -4.76 8.30 6.86
CA PHE A 162 -5.98 8.71 6.17
C PHE A 162 -6.76 9.79 6.92
N ALA A 163 -7.58 10.53 6.19
CA ALA A 163 -8.51 11.49 6.74
C ALA A 163 -9.57 10.81 7.64
N GLU A 164 -10.23 11.61 8.46
CA GLU A 164 -11.14 11.12 9.51
C GLU A 164 -12.26 10.20 9.00
N GLY A 165 -12.76 10.42 7.79
CA GLY A 165 -13.84 9.61 7.20
C GLY A 165 -13.43 8.17 6.84
N PHE A 166 -12.13 7.85 6.78
CA PHE A 166 -11.64 6.50 6.43
C PHE A 166 -11.61 5.56 7.64
N THR A 167 -12.77 5.23 8.16
CA THR A 167 -12.93 4.46 9.40
C THR A 167 -12.77 2.95 9.22
N ASN A 168 -13.13 2.41 8.06
CA ASN A 168 -13.10 0.96 7.82
C ASN A 168 -11.73 0.53 7.28
N SER A 169 -11.09 -0.44 7.93
CA SER A 169 -9.81 -1.03 7.53
C SER A 169 -9.90 -2.54 7.43
N CYS A 170 -9.46 -3.08 6.30
CA CYS A 170 -9.42 -4.51 6.03
C CYS A 170 -8.07 -4.92 5.45
N VAL A 171 -7.69 -6.18 5.69
CA VAL A 171 -6.49 -6.81 5.12
C VAL A 171 -6.89 -8.13 4.48
N TYR A 172 -6.32 -8.47 3.33
CA TYR A 172 -6.60 -9.73 2.66
C TYR A 172 -5.79 -10.86 3.30
N ALA A 173 -6.46 -11.63 4.14
CA ALA A 173 -5.86 -12.63 5.02
C ALA A 173 -6.45 -14.02 4.81
N GLN A 174 -5.72 -15.03 5.29
CA GLN A 174 -6.14 -16.42 5.34
C GLN A 174 -6.67 -16.73 6.75
N SER A 175 -7.98 -16.60 6.94
CA SER A 175 -8.58 -17.05 8.19
C SER A 175 -8.79 -18.58 8.16
N THR A 176 -9.07 -19.15 9.33
CA THR A 176 -9.36 -20.60 9.44
C THR A 176 -10.62 -21.02 8.67
N ALA A 177 -11.50 -20.08 8.36
CA ALA A 177 -12.77 -20.33 7.69
C ALA A 177 -12.71 -20.08 6.17
N GLN A 178 -11.99 -19.05 5.72
CA GLN A 178 -11.94 -18.68 4.29
C GLN A 178 -10.83 -17.67 3.98
N LEU A 179 -10.48 -17.55 2.69
CA LEU A 179 -9.70 -16.45 2.16
C LEU A 179 -10.59 -15.22 2.00
N GLY A 180 -10.16 -14.05 2.47
CA GLY A 180 -10.96 -12.85 2.31
C GLY A 180 -10.42 -11.60 3.00
N LEU A 181 -11.25 -10.57 2.99
CA LEU A 181 -10.98 -9.32 3.70
C LEU A 181 -11.31 -9.48 5.18
N GLU A 182 -10.27 -9.52 6.00
CA GLU A 182 -10.38 -9.47 7.45
C GLU A 182 -10.38 -8.02 7.92
N ALA A 183 -11.45 -7.61 8.59
CA ALA A 183 -11.53 -6.27 9.18
C ALA A 183 -10.62 -6.16 10.40
N ALA A 184 -10.06 -4.96 10.61
CA ALA A 184 -9.50 -4.62 11.91
C ALA A 184 -10.64 -4.63 12.94
N ASP A 185 -10.47 -5.37 14.03
CA ASP A 185 -11.51 -5.64 15.03
C ASP A 185 -11.02 -5.29 16.44
N ARG A 186 -11.83 -4.51 17.17
CA ARG A 186 -11.55 -4.07 18.55
C ARG A 186 -11.27 -5.20 19.54
N ASN A 187 -11.85 -6.38 19.30
CA ASN A 187 -11.69 -7.54 20.17
C ASN A 187 -10.25 -8.06 20.21
N TYR A 188 -9.45 -7.73 19.19
CA TYR A 188 -8.01 -8.06 19.13
C TYR A 188 -7.11 -6.91 19.59
N GLY A 189 -7.68 -5.79 20.06
CA GLY A 189 -6.90 -4.62 20.45
C GLY A 189 -6.68 -3.63 19.29
N ILE A 190 -6.00 -2.51 19.60
CA ILE A 190 -5.86 -1.37 18.67
C ILE A 190 -4.89 -1.70 17.53
N TRP A 191 -3.73 -2.26 17.86
CA TRP A 191 -2.62 -2.43 16.90
C TRP A 191 -2.58 -3.86 16.36
N GLN A 192 -2.93 -4.06 15.10
CA GLN A 192 -3.10 -5.38 14.48
C GLN A 192 -2.13 -5.59 13.34
N ALA A 193 -1.40 -6.71 13.36
CA ALA A 193 -0.41 -7.09 12.37
C ALA A 193 -0.78 -8.41 11.71
N PHE A 194 -0.83 -8.42 10.38
CA PHE A 194 -1.07 -9.58 9.54
C PHE A 194 0.27 -9.98 8.91
N PRO A 195 0.98 -10.96 9.47
CA PRO A 195 2.26 -11.43 8.95
C PRO A 195 2.06 -12.31 7.72
N ARG A 196 3.06 -12.44 6.86
CA ARG A 196 3.06 -13.35 5.72
C ARG A 196 3.09 -14.81 6.15
N ASP A 197 3.88 -15.13 7.18
CA ASP A 197 4.14 -16.47 7.69
C ASP A 197 4.67 -16.42 9.14
N ASP A 198 4.90 -17.59 9.75
CA ASP A 198 5.39 -17.71 11.13
C ASP A 198 6.81 -17.16 11.33
N GLU A 199 7.65 -17.22 10.30
CA GLU A 199 9.00 -16.63 10.36
C GLU A 199 8.92 -15.11 10.56
N VAL A 200 7.98 -14.48 9.88
CA VAL A 200 7.72 -13.04 9.98
C VAL A 200 7.21 -12.62 11.36
N VAL A 201 6.46 -13.46 12.05
CA VAL A 201 6.04 -13.18 13.44
C VAL A 201 7.24 -12.90 14.32
N SER A 202 8.32 -13.67 14.15
CA SER A 202 9.56 -13.47 14.90
C SER A 202 10.23 -12.12 14.61
N ILE A 203 10.06 -11.57 13.40
CA ILE A 203 10.58 -10.24 13.03
C ILE A 203 9.75 -9.14 13.71
N ILE A 204 8.43 -9.27 13.69
CA ILE A 204 7.53 -8.28 14.32
C ILE A 204 7.74 -8.24 15.85
N GLN A 205 8.03 -9.38 16.45
CA GLN A 205 8.15 -9.55 17.90
C GLN A 205 9.59 -9.52 18.43
N ASP A 206 10.60 -9.21 17.62
CA ASP A 206 12.02 -9.19 18.02
C ASP A 206 12.42 -8.03 18.94
N GLY A 207 11.48 -7.21 19.35
CA GLY A 207 11.69 -6.06 20.24
C GLY A 207 11.84 -4.72 19.53
N ARG A 208 12.00 -4.69 18.19
CA ARG A 208 12.17 -3.44 17.41
C ARG A 208 11.05 -2.42 17.62
N TRP A 209 9.83 -2.89 17.79
CA TRP A 209 8.64 -2.06 17.99
C TRP A 209 8.47 -1.53 19.41
N LYS A 210 9.28 -2.03 20.37
CA LYS A 210 9.33 -1.54 21.76
C LYS A 210 10.32 -0.39 21.95
N ILE A 211 11.20 -0.13 20.95
CA ILE A 211 12.20 0.95 21.02
C ILE A 211 11.50 2.32 20.93
N LEU A 212 11.82 3.17 21.90
CA LEU A 212 11.27 4.55 21.99
C LEU A 212 11.72 5.42 20.80
N PRO A 213 10.96 6.47 20.46
CA PRO A 213 9.69 6.90 21.04
C PRO A 213 8.49 6.13 20.44
N ASN A 214 7.35 6.19 21.14
CA ASN A 214 6.07 5.61 20.69
C ASN A 214 6.16 4.10 20.44
N PRO A 215 6.39 3.27 21.47
CA PRO A 215 6.39 1.82 21.34
C PRO A 215 5.00 1.32 20.91
N VAL A 216 4.97 0.23 20.17
CA VAL A 216 3.72 -0.39 19.70
C VAL A 216 3.74 -1.87 20.04
N ASP A 217 2.62 -2.35 20.58
CA ASP A 217 2.32 -3.76 20.80
C ASP A 217 1.43 -4.26 19.66
N TRP A 218 2.03 -4.93 18.69
CA TRP A 218 1.28 -5.55 17.61
C TRP A 218 0.67 -6.88 18.06
N VAL A 219 -0.64 -6.96 17.95
CA VAL A 219 -1.38 -8.23 18.07
C VAL A 219 -1.30 -8.95 16.75
N ILE A 220 -0.80 -10.17 16.77
CA ILE A 220 -0.68 -11.01 15.58
C ILE A 220 -2.07 -11.51 15.18
N ARG A 221 -2.42 -11.29 13.94
CA ARG A 221 -3.65 -11.70 13.27
C ARG A 221 -3.35 -12.88 12.32
N PRO A 222 -4.35 -13.47 11.66
CA PRO A 222 -4.13 -14.50 10.64
C PRO A 222 -3.13 -14.08 9.58
N HIS A 223 -2.46 -15.07 8.97
CA HIS A 223 -1.47 -14.80 7.93
C HIS A 223 -2.08 -14.08 6.73
N LEU A 224 -1.27 -13.27 6.06
CA LEU A 224 -1.63 -12.68 4.78
C LEU A 224 -1.92 -13.77 3.75
N ALA A 225 -3.06 -13.69 3.08
CA ALA A 225 -3.25 -14.40 1.83
C ALA A 225 -2.54 -13.66 0.68
N LYS A 226 -2.58 -12.32 0.74
CA LYS A 226 -1.88 -11.40 -0.18
C LYS A 226 -1.50 -10.12 0.57
N PRO A 227 -0.34 -9.49 0.27
CA PRO A 227 0.01 -8.18 0.82
C PRO A 227 -0.87 -7.07 0.24
N LEU A 228 -2.09 -7.02 0.71
CA LEU A 228 -3.14 -6.13 0.26
C LEU A 228 -3.94 -5.64 1.47
N GLY A 229 -3.96 -4.32 1.67
CA GLY A 229 -4.80 -3.67 2.65
C GLY A 229 -5.72 -2.64 2.01
N VAL A 230 -6.87 -2.41 2.62
CA VAL A 230 -7.91 -1.50 2.13
C VAL A 230 -8.35 -0.58 3.24
N ARG A 231 -8.36 0.73 2.99
CA ARG A 231 -9.06 1.73 3.81
C ARG A 231 -10.25 2.28 3.06
N ARG A 232 -11.40 2.35 3.73
CA ARG A 232 -12.66 2.83 3.13
C ARG A 232 -13.24 4.00 3.92
N CYS A 233 -13.81 4.94 3.17
CA CYS A 233 -14.67 5.98 3.69
C CYS A 233 -16.13 5.63 3.39
N PRO A 234 -16.91 5.11 4.37
CA PRO A 234 -18.29 4.69 4.13
C PRO A 234 -19.20 5.83 3.67
N ALA A 235 -18.92 7.06 4.10
CA ALA A 235 -19.76 8.23 3.80
C ALA A 235 -19.80 8.59 2.31
N ASN A 236 -18.71 8.36 1.56
CA ASN A 236 -18.61 8.73 0.14
C ASN A 236 -18.25 7.55 -0.78
N GLY A 237 -18.06 6.36 -0.21
CA GLY A 237 -17.75 5.14 -0.95
C GLY A 237 -16.33 5.07 -1.52
N VAL A 238 -15.45 6.02 -1.18
CA VAL A 238 -14.04 5.98 -1.62
C VAL A 238 -13.27 4.90 -0.86
N SER A 239 -12.54 4.09 -1.60
CA SER A 239 -11.63 3.07 -1.08
C SER A 239 -10.21 3.36 -1.55
N VAL A 240 -9.23 3.16 -0.67
CA VAL A 240 -7.81 3.20 -1.01
C VAL A 240 -7.21 1.84 -0.74
N LEU A 241 -6.63 1.26 -1.79
CA LEU A 241 -5.93 -0.02 -1.73
C LEU A 241 -4.42 0.25 -1.63
N LEU A 242 -3.76 -0.43 -0.69
CA LEU A 242 -2.30 -0.52 -0.65
C LEU A 242 -1.91 -1.96 -0.97
N MET A 243 -1.07 -2.13 -1.98
CA MET A 243 -0.70 -3.44 -2.53
C MET A 243 0.81 -3.56 -2.66
N SER A 244 1.33 -4.76 -2.46
CA SER A 244 2.75 -5.08 -2.72
C SER A 244 2.87 -6.52 -3.22
N PRO A 245 3.91 -6.86 -4.01
CA PRO A 245 4.21 -8.25 -4.33
C PRO A 245 4.54 -9.05 -3.05
N PRO A 246 4.21 -10.36 -3.01
CA PRO A 246 4.44 -11.17 -1.80
C PRO A 246 5.89 -11.23 -1.33
N GLN A 247 6.85 -11.17 -2.25
CA GLN A 247 8.28 -11.18 -1.93
C GLN A 247 8.82 -9.83 -1.45
N ASP A 248 8.09 -8.74 -1.65
CA ASP A 248 8.53 -7.37 -1.37
C ASP A 248 7.96 -6.85 -0.03
N CYS A 249 6.85 -7.42 0.45
CA CYS A 249 6.17 -7.05 1.68
C CYS A 249 5.93 -8.28 2.56
N PHE A 250 6.35 -8.21 3.80
CA PHE A 250 6.26 -9.34 4.72
C PHE A 250 5.13 -9.22 5.75
N ALA A 251 4.56 -8.02 5.94
CA ALA A 251 3.40 -7.82 6.80
C ALA A 251 2.57 -6.61 6.34
N VAL A 252 1.26 -6.69 6.53
CA VAL A 252 0.34 -5.55 6.48
C VAL A 252 -0.16 -5.28 7.87
N LEU A 253 -0.09 -4.03 8.30
CA LEU A 253 -0.43 -3.65 9.66
C LEU A 253 -1.44 -2.51 9.64
N THR A 254 -2.39 -2.55 10.55
CA THR A 254 -3.42 -1.52 10.64
C THR A 254 -3.95 -1.42 12.07
N PRO A 255 -4.25 -0.21 12.56
CA PRO A 255 -4.99 -0.09 13.80
C PRO A 255 -6.49 -0.33 13.58
N PHE A 256 -7.18 -0.67 14.66
CA PHE A 256 -8.64 -0.64 14.71
C PHE A 256 -9.15 0.81 14.50
N GLU A 257 -10.35 0.97 13.97
CA GLU A 257 -10.92 2.27 13.57
C GLU A 257 -10.98 3.34 14.67
N ALA A 258 -11.06 2.91 15.94
CA ALA A 258 -11.08 3.83 17.09
C ALA A 258 -9.73 4.53 17.32
N GLU A 259 -8.65 4.07 16.65
CA GLU A 259 -7.35 4.72 16.71
C GLU A 259 -7.39 6.01 15.85
N PRO A 260 -6.98 7.17 16.40
CA PRO A 260 -7.17 8.45 15.73
C PRO A 260 -6.33 8.65 14.46
N HIS A 261 -5.27 7.87 14.26
CA HIS A 261 -4.42 8.02 13.08
C HIS A 261 -5.02 7.44 11.80
N ARG A 262 -5.96 6.50 11.89
CA ARG A 262 -6.58 5.83 10.74
C ARG A 262 -5.58 5.39 9.68
N SER A 263 -4.56 4.69 10.11
CA SER A 263 -3.41 4.33 9.28
C SER A 263 -3.50 2.93 8.69
N LEU A 264 -2.75 2.70 7.62
CA LEU A 264 -2.51 1.40 7.01
C LEU A 264 -1.06 1.35 6.57
N TYR A 265 -0.39 0.23 6.81
CA TYR A 265 1.04 0.11 6.66
C TYR A 265 1.44 -1.13 5.89
N LEU A 266 2.52 -1.01 5.09
CA LEU A 266 3.20 -2.14 4.47
C LEU A 266 4.61 -2.24 5.06
N SER A 267 4.97 -3.38 5.63
CA SER A 267 6.33 -3.68 6.07
C SER A 267 7.12 -4.28 4.91
N LEU A 268 8.05 -3.51 4.35
CA LEU A 268 8.81 -3.88 3.17
C LEU A 268 10.16 -4.54 3.55
N PHE A 269 10.64 -5.43 2.68
CA PHE A 269 11.89 -6.19 2.77
C PHE A 269 11.84 -7.39 3.71
N GLY A 270 12.08 -7.23 5.01
CA GLY A 270 12.06 -8.33 6.00
C GLY A 270 13.17 -9.36 5.80
N LYS A 271 14.37 -8.95 5.33
CA LYS A 271 15.47 -9.86 4.98
C LYS A 271 16.83 -9.38 5.47
N ASP A 272 17.75 -10.32 5.57
CA ASP A 272 19.16 -10.05 5.84
C ASP A 272 19.85 -9.46 4.60
N LEU A 273 20.77 -8.54 4.82
CA LEU A 273 21.56 -7.90 3.78
C LEU A 273 23.01 -7.81 4.23
N LYS A 274 23.94 -8.22 3.38
CA LYS A 274 25.37 -8.06 3.61
C LYS A 274 25.85 -6.69 3.16
N THR A 275 26.98 -6.28 3.66
CA THR A 275 27.67 -5.06 3.23
C THR A 275 27.80 -5.03 1.70
N GLY A 276 27.36 -3.94 1.08
CA GLY A 276 27.37 -3.74 -0.38
C GLY A 276 26.15 -4.30 -1.11
N GLU A 277 25.36 -5.17 -0.50
CA GLU A 277 24.17 -5.71 -1.12
C GLU A 277 23.08 -4.62 -1.27
N SER A 278 22.30 -4.78 -2.33
CA SER A 278 21.13 -3.95 -2.61
C SER A 278 19.86 -4.79 -2.60
N ALA A 279 18.77 -4.21 -2.15
CA ALA A 279 17.46 -4.81 -2.21
C ALA A 279 16.45 -3.83 -2.81
N ARG A 280 15.36 -4.37 -3.37
CA ARG A 280 14.26 -3.62 -3.96
C ARG A 280 12.94 -4.16 -3.43
N ALA A 281 11.99 -3.25 -3.24
CA ALA A 281 10.61 -3.56 -2.91
C ALA A 281 9.68 -2.61 -3.68
N ARG A 282 8.49 -3.11 -4.05
CA ARG A 282 7.49 -2.36 -4.83
C ARG A 282 6.19 -2.31 -4.06
N ALA A 283 5.49 -1.21 -4.20
CA ALA A 283 4.16 -1.04 -3.65
C ALA A 283 3.30 -0.20 -4.61
N ARG A 284 1.98 -0.35 -4.52
CA ARG A 284 0.99 0.42 -5.29
C ARG A 284 -0.07 0.98 -4.36
N LEU A 285 -0.40 2.25 -4.54
CA LEU A 285 -1.58 2.90 -3.99
C LEU A 285 -2.59 3.08 -5.10
N MET A 286 -3.83 2.63 -4.90
CA MET A 286 -4.93 2.78 -5.86
C MET A 286 -6.16 3.34 -5.15
N VAL A 287 -6.77 4.36 -5.72
CA VAL A 287 -8.00 5.00 -5.21
C VAL A 287 -9.16 4.66 -6.10
N VAL A 288 -10.25 4.14 -5.53
CA VAL A 288 -11.43 3.71 -6.30
C VAL A 288 -12.71 4.11 -5.57
N SER A 289 -13.72 4.58 -6.31
CA SER A 289 -15.05 4.81 -5.80
C SER A 289 -15.92 3.57 -5.94
N LYS A 290 -16.73 3.28 -4.91
CA LYS A 290 -17.73 2.19 -4.93
C LYS A 290 -17.18 0.81 -5.27
N LEU A 291 -15.93 0.52 -4.85
CA LEU A 291 -15.26 -0.76 -5.08
C LEU A 291 -15.95 -1.89 -4.31
N GLN A 292 -16.33 -2.94 -5.02
CA GLN A 292 -16.88 -4.17 -4.45
C GLN A 292 -15.74 -5.10 -4.00
N ASP A 293 -15.98 -5.93 -3.00
CA ASP A 293 -14.97 -6.86 -2.47
C ASP A 293 -14.45 -7.84 -3.53
N ALA A 294 -15.32 -8.29 -4.44
CA ALA A 294 -14.93 -9.17 -5.54
C ALA A 294 -13.95 -8.52 -6.55
N GLU A 295 -13.95 -7.20 -6.66
CA GLU A 295 -13.10 -6.46 -7.59
C GLU A 295 -11.69 -6.20 -7.03
N ILE A 296 -11.53 -6.28 -5.71
CA ILE A 296 -10.25 -6.01 -5.03
C ILE A 296 -9.18 -7.00 -5.47
N MET A 297 -9.51 -8.29 -5.54
CA MET A 297 -8.57 -9.31 -5.99
C MET A 297 -8.21 -9.16 -7.46
N ALA A 298 -9.17 -8.79 -8.32
CA ALA A 298 -8.90 -8.53 -9.73
C ALA A 298 -7.91 -7.36 -9.90
N ALA A 299 -8.04 -6.30 -9.09
CA ALA A 299 -7.10 -5.17 -9.09
C ALA A 299 -5.69 -5.61 -8.64
N TYR A 300 -5.59 -6.44 -7.59
CA TYR A 300 -4.32 -6.97 -7.12
C TYR A 300 -3.64 -7.87 -8.15
N GLU A 301 -4.38 -8.78 -8.77
CA GLU A 301 -3.86 -9.67 -9.81
C GLU A 301 -3.43 -8.90 -11.06
N SER A 302 -4.17 -7.84 -11.44
CA SER A 302 -3.76 -6.95 -12.53
C SER A 302 -2.42 -6.29 -12.21
N TYR A 303 -2.25 -5.78 -11.01
CA TYR A 303 -0.99 -5.21 -10.55
C TYR A 303 0.16 -6.22 -10.67
N LEU A 304 -0.02 -7.46 -10.22
CA LEU A 304 1.02 -8.49 -10.30
C LEU A 304 1.40 -8.82 -11.76
N ARG A 305 0.42 -8.90 -12.66
CA ARG A 305 0.68 -9.10 -14.11
C ARG A 305 1.49 -7.95 -14.69
N GLU A 306 1.12 -6.70 -14.39
CA GLU A 306 1.80 -5.51 -14.90
C GLU A 306 3.28 -5.42 -14.47
N ILE A 307 3.60 -5.82 -13.25
CA ILE A 307 4.99 -5.80 -12.75
C ILE A 307 5.83 -6.99 -13.22
N SER A 308 5.19 -8.10 -13.61
CA SER A 308 5.87 -9.28 -14.15
C SER A 308 6.22 -9.12 -15.62
N SER A 309 5.57 -8.19 -16.33
CA SER A 309 5.81 -7.88 -17.74
C SER A 309 6.86 -6.78 -17.97
N LYS A 310 7.37 -6.17 -16.90
CA LYS A 310 8.43 -5.14 -16.91
C LYS A 310 9.76 -5.72 -16.45
#